data_2629d8827db88353dd75f348d145c931
#
_entry.id   2629d8827db88353dd75f348d145c931
#
_cell.length_a   1.000
_cell.length_b   1.000
_cell.length_c   1.000
_cell.angle_alpha   90.00
_cell.angle_beta   90.00
_cell.angle_gamma   90.00
#
_symmetry.space_group_name_H-M   'P 1'
#
loop_
_entity.id
_entity.type
_entity.pdbx_description
1 polymer ?
#
loop_
_entity_poly.entity_id
_entity_poly.type
_entity_poly.pdbx_seq_one_letter_code
_entity_poly.pdbx_strand_id
1 'polypeptide(L)'
;METLEIPYPYIREFTELLYNVRGILDTILAGFDEFTLLEDDLILIDIFAGLAQIDEANHQLTHYFYDHSEFLSVIQGFSLVVEEAEYLERTWNKSEGKQKLIRDHFYPVFAVWQAEVQEQLTPYTIS
;
A
#
# COMPACT_ATOMS: atom_id res chain seq x y z
N MET A 1 -7.52 -34.18 0.38
CA MET A 1 -6.62 -33.02 0.39
C MET A 1 -7.39 -31.81 0.91
N GLU A 2 -6.96 -31.29 2.03
CA GLU A 2 -7.64 -30.17 2.63
C GLU A 2 -7.24 -28.87 1.93
N THR A 3 -8.23 -28.14 1.44
CA THR A 3 -8.01 -26.80 0.95
C THR A 3 -8.11 -25.85 2.15
N LEU A 4 -7.15 -24.95 2.28
CA LEU A 4 -7.21 -23.93 3.30
C LEU A 4 -8.46 -23.07 3.08
N GLU A 5 -9.24 -22.89 4.13
CA GLU A 5 -10.37 -21.99 4.07
C GLU A 5 -9.87 -20.55 3.95
N ILE A 6 -10.49 -19.81 3.04
CA ILE A 6 -10.17 -18.40 2.86
C ILE A 6 -10.76 -17.62 4.03
N PRO A 7 -9.93 -16.91 4.80
CA PRO A 7 -10.38 -16.21 5.99
C PRO A 7 -11.03 -14.88 5.63
N TYR A 8 -12.33 -14.89 5.36
CA TYR A 8 -13.07 -13.70 4.95
C TYR A 8 -12.87 -12.50 5.91
N PRO A 9 -12.87 -12.68 7.23
CA PRO A 9 -12.59 -11.55 8.12
C PRO A 9 -11.21 -10.95 7.91
N TYR A 10 -10.21 -11.79 7.64
CA TYR A 10 -8.84 -11.33 7.39
C TYR A 10 -8.76 -10.54 6.09
N ILE A 11 -9.47 -11.00 5.04
CA ILE A 11 -9.53 -10.29 3.76
C ILE A 11 -10.17 -8.92 3.94
N ARG A 12 -11.23 -8.83 4.75
CA ARG A 12 -11.88 -7.56 5.06
C ARG A 12 -10.91 -6.61 5.76
N GLU A 13 -10.19 -7.10 6.75
CA GLU A 13 -9.19 -6.30 7.47
C GLU A 13 -8.08 -5.81 6.54
N PHE A 14 -7.64 -6.67 5.63
CA PHE A 14 -6.64 -6.30 4.64
C PHE A 14 -7.14 -5.19 3.72
N THR A 15 -8.36 -5.31 3.23
CA THR A 15 -8.98 -4.29 2.39
C THR A 15 -9.08 -2.96 3.13
N GLU A 16 -9.48 -2.99 4.41
CA GLU A 16 -9.55 -1.80 5.24
C GLU A 16 -8.18 -1.17 5.44
N LEU A 17 -7.14 -1.99 5.62
CA LEU A 17 -5.77 -1.50 5.74
C LEU A 17 -5.35 -0.73 4.50
N LEU A 18 -5.62 -1.26 3.30
CA LEU A 18 -5.30 -0.58 2.05
C LEU A 18 -6.02 0.76 1.92
N TYR A 19 -7.30 0.80 2.29
CA TYR A 19 -8.07 2.03 2.29
C TYR A 19 -7.53 3.04 3.28
N ASN A 20 -7.12 2.57 4.46
CA ASN A 20 -6.56 3.45 5.49
C ASN A 20 -5.26 4.08 5.04
N VAL A 21 -4.37 3.29 4.44
CA VAL A 21 -3.09 3.82 3.93
C VAL A 21 -3.34 4.82 2.81
N ARG A 22 -4.25 4.51 1.90
CA ARG A 22 -4.62 5.45 0.83
C ARG A 22 -5.21 6.74 1.40
N GLY A 23 -6.06 6.62 2.44
CA GLY A 23 -6.62 7.78 3.12
C GLY A 23 -5.57 8.66 3.76
N ILE A 24 -4.54 8.05 4.35
CA ILE A 24 -3.39 8.77 4.90
C ILE A 24 -2.68 9.55 3.78
N LEU A 25 -2.44 8.91 2.64
CA LEU A 25 -1.82 9.58 1.49
C LEU A 25 -2.66 10.74 0.98
N ASP A 26 -3.96 10.55 0.87
CA ASP A 26 -4.88 11.61 0.45
C ASP A 26 -4.84 12.79 1.41
N THR A 27 -4.83 12.53 2.72
CA THR A 27 -4.77 13.54 3.76
C THR A 27 -3.44 14.31 3.69
N ILE A 28 -2.34 13.59 3.51
CA ILE A 28 -1.01 14.19 3.36
C ILE A 28 -1.00 15.14 2.16
N LEU A 29 -1.51 14.70 1.02
CA LEU A 29 -1.51 15.51 -0.20
C LEU A 29 -2.40 16.74 -0.06
N ALA A 30 -3.54 16.62 0.61
CA ALA A 30 -4.47 17.74 0.82
C ALA A 30 -3.90 18.79 1.77
N GLY A 31 -3.16 18.36 2.81
CA GLY A 31 -2.65 19.24 3.86
C GLY A 31 -1.17 19.56 3.77
N PHE A 32 -0.52 19.25 2.64
CA PHE A 32 0.94 19.33 2.55
C PHE A 32 1.47 20.74 2.82
N ASP A 33 0.76 21.77 2.36
CA ASP A 33 1.18 23.16 2.55
C ASP A 33 1.10 23.61 4.00
N GLU A 34 0.40 22.85 4.84
CA GLU A 34 0.24 23.15 6.26
C GLU A 34 1.33 22.53 7.12
N PHE A 35 2.14 21.64 6.56
CA PHE A 35 3.17 20.93 7.32
C PHE A 35 4.45 21.76 7.45
N THR A 36 5.06 21.65 8.62
CA THR A 36 6.38 22.25 8.89
C THR A 36 7.48 21.28 8.45
N LEU A 37 8.73 21.75 8.43
CA LEU A 37 9.88 20.91 8.08
C LEU A 37 10.04 19.72 9.01
N LEU A 38 9.63 19.84 10.28
CA LEU A 38 9.70 18.74 11.25
C LEU A 38 8.66 17.66 10.94
N GLU A 39 7.51 18.08 10.42
CA GLU A 39 6.42 17.16 10.08
C GLU A 39 6.71 16.38 8.79
N ASP A 40 7.55 16.92 7.91
CA ASP A 40 7.96 16.23 6.68
C ASP A 40 8.58 14.86 6.98
N ASP A 41 9.43 14.76 8.00
CA ASP A 41 10.05 13.48 8.37
C ASP A 41 9.02 12.50 8.92
N LEU A 42 8.01 13.00 9.65
CA LEU A 42 6.92 12.17 10.16
C LEU A 42 6.06 11.61 9.03
N ILE A 43 5.87 12.38 7.96
CA ILE A 43 5.15 11.92 6.77
C ILE A 43 5.81 10.67 6.20
N LEU A 44 7.13 10.72 6.02
CA LEU A 44 7.88 9.60 5.46
C LEU A 44 7.82 8.38 6.38
N ILE A 45 7.94 8.59 7.69
CA ILE A 45 7.82 7.53 8.69
C ILE A 45 6.44 6.87 8.61
N ASP A 46 5.38 7.66 8.50
CA ASP A 46 4.02 7.15 8.41
C ASP A 46 3.80 6.31 7.15
N ILE A 47 4.34 6.77 6.02
CA ILE A 47 4.25 6.02 4.76
C ILE A 47 4.92 4.65 4.93
N PHE A 48 6.15 4.63 5.45
CA PHE A 48 6.88 3.36 5.64
C PHE A 48 6.21 2.44 6.65
N ALA A 49 5.64 3.01 7.72
CA ALA A 49 4.90 2.22 8.71
C ALA A 49 3.68 1.53 8.07
N GLY A 50 2.94 2.25 7.23
CA GLY A 50 1.81 1.68 6.51
C GLY A 50 2.23 0.57 5.54
N LEU A 51 3.33 0.79 4.81
CA LEU A 51 3.84 -0.21 3.87
C LEU A 51 4.33 -1.46 4.59
N ALA A 52 4.93 -1.32 5.77
CA ALA A 52 5.38 -2.46 6.57
C ALA A 52 4.19 -3.32 7.01
N GLN A 53 3.09 -2.70 7.41
CA GLN A 53 1.86 -3.43 7.76
C GLN A 53 1.29 -4.17 6.55
N ILE A 54 1.29 -3.54 5.39
CA ILE A 54 0.82 -4.16 4.15
C ILE A 54 1.72 -5.35 3.78
N ASP A 55 3.03 -5.19 3.90
CA ASP A 55 3.99 -6.26 3.59
C ASP A 55 3.73 -7.50 4.44
N GLU A 56 3.53 -7.31 5.74
CA GLU A 56 3.22 -8.40 6.65
C GLU A 56 1.90 -9.07 6.27
N ALA A 57 0.88 -8.29 5.96
CA ALA A 57 -0.42 -8.81 5.56
C ALA A 57 -0.34 -9.55 4.21
N ASN A 58 0.45 -9.06 3.26
CA ASN A 58 0.69 -9.74 1.99
C ASN A 58 1.30 -11.12 2.20
N HIS A 59 2.21 -11.24 3.15
CA HIS A 59 2.86 -12.49 3.49
C HIS A 59 1.82 -13.53 3.96
N GLN A 60 0.88 -13.12 4.80
CA GLN A 60 -0.20 -13.98 5.27
C GLN A 60 -1.12 -14.38 4.12
N LEU A 61 -1.49 -13.44 3.26
CA LEU A 61 -2.36 -13.72 2.11
C LEU A 61 -1.71 -14.68 1.13
N THR A 62 -0.42 -14.56 0.91
CA THR A 62 0.33 -15.47 0.04
C THR A 62 0.17 -16.92 0.52
N HIS A 63 0.14 -17.12 1.82
CA HIS A 63 -0.05 -18.44 2.41
C HIS A 63 -1.45 -19.00 2.09
N TYR A 64 -2.48 -18.18 2.19
CA TYR A 64 -3.86 -18.62 1.92
C TYR A 64 -4.16 -18.80 0.43
N PHE A 65 -3.48 -18.06 -0.44
CA PHE A 65 -3.71 -18.09 -1.88
C PHE A 65 -2.57 -18.75 -2.65
N TYR A 66 -1.87 -19.70 -2.03
CA TYR A 66 -0.66 -20.31 -2.60
C TYR A 66 -0.87 -20.95 -3.97
N ASP A 67 -2.09 -21.42 -4.26
CA ASP A 67 -2.45 -22.07 -5.53
C ASP A 67 -3.18 -21.13 -6.51
N HIS A 68 -3.26 -19.84 -6.19
CA HIS A 68 -3.90 -18.83 -7.03
C HIS A 68 -2.82 -17.97 -7.70
N SER A 69 -2.27 -18.47 -8.81
CA SER A 69 -1.12 -17.82 -9.46
C SER A 69 -1.38 -16.38 -9.88
N GLU A 70 -2.60 -16.09 -10.34
CA GLU A 70 -2.97 -14.73 -10.76
C GLU A 70 -2.97 -13.77 -9.57
N PHE A 71 -3.54 -14.19 -8.45
CA PHE A 71 -3.53 -13.40 -7.22
C PHE A 71 -2.11 -13.18 -6.72
N LEU A 72 -1.29 -14.23 -6.70
CA LEU A 72 0.10 -14.12 -6.25
C LEU A 72 0.90 -13.15 -7.11
N SER A 73 0.66 -13.15 -8.42
CA SER A 73 1.31 -12.22 -9.34
C SER A 73 0.97 -10.76 -8.99
N VAL A 74 -0.30 -10.49 -8.69
CA VAL A 74 -0.74 -9.15 -8.30
C VAL A 74 -0.11 -8.75 -6.95
N ILE A 75 -0.10 -9.65 -5.98
CA ILE A 75 0.53 -9.38 -4.68
C ILE A 75 2.02 -9.07 -4.83
N GLN A 76 2.72 -9.82 -5.69
CA GLN A 76 4.15 -9.59 -5.94
C GLN A 76 4.41 -8.22 -6.55
N GLY A 77 3.42 -7.63 -7.21
CA GLY A 77 3.50 -6.27 -7.73
C GLY A 77 3.74 -5.22 -6.66
N PHE A 78 3.51 -5.56 -5.39
CA PHE A 78 3.83 -4.66 -4.27
C PHE A 78 5.31 -4.27 -4.24
N SER A 79 6.19 -5.08 -4.81
CA SER A 79 7.61 -4.75 -4.91
C SER A 79 7.84 -3.41 -5.64
N LEU A 80 6.99 -3.07 -6.62
CA LEU A 80 7.08 -1.79 -7.32
C LEU A 80 6.71 -0.63 -6.40
N VAL A 81 5.74 -0.84 -5.52
CA VAL A 81 5.36 0.16 -4.51
C VAL A 81 6.53 0.41 -3.56
N VAL A 82 7.19 -0.67 -3.12
CA VAL A 82 8.36 -0.57 -2.24
C VAL A 82 9.51 0.16 -2.94
N GLU A 83 9.77 -0.15 -4.21
CA GLU A 83 10.81 0.54 -4.99
C GLU A 83 10.56 2.03 -5.07
N GLU A 84 9.30 2.43 -5.29
CA GLU A 84 8.93 3.85 -5.33
C GLU A 84 9.09 4.52 -3.96
N ALA A 85 8.78 3.79 -2.89
CA ALA A 85 8.99 4.29 -1.53
C ALA A 85 10.48 4.49 -1.23
N GLU A 86 11.33 3.57 -1.67
CA GLU A 86 12.78 3.68 -1.51
C GLU A 86 13.33 4.87 -2.30
N TYR A 87 12.83 5.09 -3.50
CA TYR A 87 13.17 6.27 -4.31
C TYR A 87 12.75 7.55 -3.59
N LEU A 88 11.55 7.56 -3.03
CA LEU A 88 11.05 8.68 -2.25
C LEU A 88 11.98 9.00 -1.07
N GLU A 89 12.41 7.96 -0.34
CA GLU A 89 13.32 8.12 0.80
C GLU A 89 14.67 8.69 0.36
N ARG A 90 15.26 8.16 -0.72
CA ARG A 90 16.56 8.60 -1.21
C ARG A 90 16.55 10.07 -1.67
N THR A 91 15.43 10.52 -2.20
CA THR A 91 15.34 11.87 -2.76
C THR A 91 14.70 12.87 -1.81
N TRP A 92 14.20 12.42 -0.66
CA TRP A 92 13.37 13.20 0.25
C TRP A 92 14.04 14.50 0.69
N ASN A 93 15.25 14.41 1.20
CA ASN A 93 15.98 15.59 1.72
C ASN A 93 16.51 16.52 0.63
N LYS A 94 16.60 16.02 -0.60
CA LYS A 94 17.15 16.77 -1.73
C LYS A 94 16.06 17.46 -2.54
N SER A 95 14.80 17.15 -2.26
CA SER A 95 13.68 17.63 -3.07
C SER A 95 12.97 18.79 -2.38
N GLU A 96 12.73 19.85 -3.16
CA GLU A 96 11.87 20.94 -2.73
C GLU A 96 10.40 20.63 -3.02
N GLY A 97 10.17 19.66 -3.92
CA GLY A 97 8.82 19.27 -4.33
C GLY A 97 8.37 17.94 -3.75
N LYS A 98 8.40 17.78 -2.42
CA LYS A 98 8.02 16.54 -1.75
C LYS A 98 6.59 16.12 -2.04
N GLN A 99 5.65 17.07 -2.02
CA GLN A 99 4.26 16.83 -2.38
C GLN A 99 4.15 16.28 -3.80
N LYS A 100 4.90 16.88 -4.73
CA LYS A 100 4.91 16.47 -6.12
C LYS A 100 5.48 15.07 -6.29
N LEU A 101 6.53 14.73 -5.54
CA LEU A 101 7.11 13.39 -5.56
C LEU A 101 6.08 12.34 -5.13
N ILE A 102 5.37 12.62 -4.05
CA ILE A 102 4.33 11.70 -3.56
C ILE A 102 3.21 11.61 -4.60
N ARG A 103 2.70 12.75 -5.07
CA ARG A 103 1.56 12.80 -5.97
C ARG A 103 1.83 12.17 -7.33
N ASP A 104 3.01 12.46 -7.91
CA ASP A 104 3.30 12.09 -9.30
C ASP A 104 4.06 10.76 -9.43
N HIS A 105 4.72 10.29 -8.37
CA HIS A 105 5.53 9.08 -8.42
C HIS A 105 5.03 7.97 -7.49
N PHE A 106 4.87 8.24 -6.22
CA PHE A 106 4.50 7.20 -5.27
C PHE A 106 3.01 6.86 -5.32
N TYR A 107 2.15 7.87 -5.23
CA TYR A 107 0.70 7.67 -5.14
C TYR A 107 0.14 6.89 -6.33
N PRO A 108 0.51 7.23 -7.59
CA PRO A 108 -0.03 6.48 -8.73
C PRO A 108 0.33 5.00 -8.72
N VAL A 109 1.55 4.66 -8.36
CA VAL A 109 2.00 3.27 -8.30
C VAL A 109 1.22 2.52 -7.22
N PHE A 110 1.06 3.13 -6.04
CA PHE A 110 0.28 2.55 -4.95
C PHE A 110 -1.17 2.35 -5.36
N ALA A 111 -1.80 3.37 -5.95
CA ALA A 111 -3.20 3.33 -6.32
C ALA A 111 -3.50 2.26 -7.37
N VAL A 112 -2.62 2.10 -8.37
CA VAL A 112 -2.77 1.05 -9.39
C VAL A 112 -2.67 -0.32 -8.75
N TRP A 113 -1.66 -0.54 -7.91
CA TRP A 113 -1.49 -1.81 -7.22
C TRP A 113 -2.69 -2.13 -6.32
N GLN A 114 -3.17 -1.15 -5.56
CA GLN A 114 -4.33 -1.32 -4.70
C GLN A 114 -5.57 -1.73 -5.51
N ALA A 115 -5.80 -1.09 -6.64
CA ALA A 115 -6.94 -1.39 -7.50
C ALA A 115 -6.87 -2.82 -8.03
N GLU A 116 -5.69 -3.28 -8.44
CA GLU A 116 -5.49 -4.65 -8.93
C GLU A 116 -5.75 -5.68 -7.83
N VAL A 117 -5.23 -5.45 -6.63
CA VAL A 117 -5.48 -6.32 -5.48
C VAL A 117 -6.97 -6.37 -5.15
N GLN A 118 -7.61 -5.22 -5.15
CA GLN A 118 -9.01 -5.10 -4.80
C GLN A 118 -9.89 -5.86 -5.81
N GLU A 119 -9.56 -5.78 -7.09
CA GLU A 119 -10.25 -6.56 -8.13
C GLU A 119 -10.14 -8.05 -7.85
N GLN A 120 -8.96 -8.53 -7.48
CA GLN A 120 -8.73 -9.94 -7.14
C GLN A 120 -9.50 -10.36 -5.89
N LEU A 121 -9.68 -9.47 -4.93
CA LEU A 121 -10.36 -9.77 -3.67
C LEU A 121 -11.88 -9.58 -3.72
N THR A 122 -12.39 -8.93 -4.75
CA THR A 122 -13.83 -8.64 -4.87
C THR A 122 -14.72 -9.86 -4.66
N PRO A 123 -14.42 -11.06 -5.25
CA PRO A 123 -15.26 -12.24 -5.03
C PRO A 123 -15.35 -12.67 -3.57
N TYR A 124 -14.39 -12.28 -2.75
CA TYR A 124 -14.30 -12.67 -1.34
C TYR A 124 -14.82 -11.60 -0.38
N THR A 125 -15.12 -10.42 -0.87
CA THR A 125 -15.56 -9.29 -0.05
C THR A 125 -17.04 -8.96 -0.24
N ILE A 126 -17.64 -9.48 -1.30
CA ILE A 126 -19.08 -9.33 -1.56
C ILE A 126 -19.80 -10.43 -0.78
N SER A 127 -20.63 -10.03 0.14
CA SER A 127 -21.44 -10.97 0.92
C SER A 127 -22.86 -11.04 0.39
#